data_0722e2ba1878a413bf2dfd6741c2bf6e
#
_entry.id   0722e2ba1878a413bf2dfd6741c2bf6e
#
_cell.length_a   1.000
_cell.length_b   1.000
_cell.length_c   1.000
_cell.angle_alpha   90.00
_cell.angle_beta   90.00
_cell.angle_gamma   90.00
#
_symmetry.space_group_name_H-M   'P 1'
#
loop_
_entity.id
_entity.type
_entity.pdbx_description
1 polymer ?
#
loop_
_entity_poly.entity_id
_entity_poly.type
_entity_poly.pdbx_seq_one_letter_code
_entity_poly.pdbx_strand_id
1 'polypeptide(L)'
;YVLKNPELAAILRDIAVRGSQALKQGPVANALVQKVRQHPTRPGSMTLQDLANYKAKKREPLCFDHTVQTTGKTYQLCGFPPPSSGTLAIGQMLGILNNTPAGMMPLEQGLPSSEWLHFYTEAARLAFADRGQFVGDPDFVQAPGGDWKTMLHPAYLKQRSGLIGSQSMKIAQPGNPAGTKSAYAPMPAQEEYGTSHISVIDKDGNAVAMTTTIEAVFGSRLMVNSGQGRQGGFLLNNELTDF
;
A
#
# COMPACT_ATOMS: atom_id res chain seq x y z
N TYR A 1 -8.82 31.02 15.00
CA TYR A 1 -7.87 31.20 13.91
C TYR A 1 -8.37 30.44 12.67
N VAL A 2 -8.36 31.11 11.51
CA VAL A 2 -8.73 30.50 10.23
C VAL A 2 -7.47 30.36 9.40
N LEU A 3 -7.06 29.14 9.15
CA LEU A 3 -5.93 28.83 8.25
C LEU A 3 -6.33 29.15 6.80
N LYS A 4 -5.57 29.99 6.14
CA LYS A 4 -5.75 30.32 4.72
C LYS A 4 -4.53 29.85 3.93
N ASN A 5 -4.77 29.18 2.80
CA ASN A 5 -3.73 28.72 1.89
C ASN A 5 -4.07 29.13 0.44
N PRO A 6 -3.89 30.43 0.09
CA PRO A 6 -4.25 30.93 -1.22
C PRO A 6 -3.41 30.35 -2.36
N GLU A 7 -2.18 29.93 -2.08
CA GLU A 7 -1.34 29.25 -3.07
C GLU A 7 -1.91 27.87 -3.43
N LEU A 8 -2.23 27.04 -2.44
CA LEU A 8 -2.85 25.73 -2.70
C LEU A 8 -4.18 25.89 -3.45
N ALA A 9 -5.00 26.88 -3.05
CA ALA A 9 -6.26 27.16 -3.74
C ALA A 9 -6.06 27.51 -5.22
N ALA A 10 -4.99 28.27 -5.56
CA ALA A 10 -4.68 28.60 -6.95
C ALA A 10 -4.19 27.37 -7.73
N ILE A 11 -3.36 26.53 -7.11
CA ILE A 11 -2.89 25.27 -7.71
C ILE A 11 -4.05 24.33 -7.98
N LEU A 12 -4.98 24.15 -7.02
CA LEU A 12 -6.15 23.31 -7.21
C LEU A 12 -7.08 23.82 -8.32
N ARG A 13 -7.24 25.13 -8.48
CA ARG A 13 -7.99 25.71 -9.62
C ARG A 13 -7.28 25.44 -10.95
N ASP A 14 -5.97 25.53 -10.97
CA ASP A 14 -5.18 25.22 -12.16
C ASP A 14 -5.30 23.72 -12.54
N ILE A 15 -5.27 22.83 -11.54
CA ILE A 15 -5.53 21.40 -11.75
C ILE A 15 -6.95 21.15 -12.29
N ALA A 16 -7.96 21.89 -11.79
CA ALA A 16 -9.33 21.76 -12.29
C ALA A 16 -9.47 22.15 -13.76
N VAL A 17 -8.63 23.07 -14.25
CA VAL A 17 -8.65 23.54 -15.65
C VAL A 17 -7.73 22.69 -16.55
N ARG A 18 -6.51 22.41 -16.11
CA ARG A 18 -5.47 21.78 -16.95
C ARG A 18 -5.21 20.29 -16.59
N GLY A 19 -5.92 19.76 -15.61
CA GLY A 19 -5.69 18.39 -15.12
C GLY A 19 -4.26 18.22 -14.61
N SER A 20 -3.67 17.06 -14.85
CA SER A 20 -2.30 16.73 -14.40
C SER A 20 -1.22 17.64 -15.00
N GLN A 21 -1.51 18.35 -16.09
CA GLN A 21 -0.54 19.28 -16.72
C GLN A 21 -0.14 20.45 -15.79
N ALA A 22 -1.04 20.81 -14.87
CA ALA A 22 -0.76 21.83 -13.86
C ALA A 22 0.45 21.50 -12.97
N LEU A 23 0.72 20.21 -12.74
CA LEU A 23 1.85 19.72 -11.95
C LEU A 23 3.06 19.29 -12.79
N LYS A 24 2.86 19.09 -14.10
CA LYS A 24 3.90 18.57 -15.00
C LYS A 24 4.68 19.65 -15.72
N GLN A 25 4.10 20.84 -15.85
CA GLN A 25 4.65 21.95 -16.61
C GLN A 25 4.36 23.30 -15.94
N GLY A 26 5.22 24.29 -16.21
CA GLY A 26 5.03 25.65 -15.75
C GLY A 26 5.53 25.92 -14.31
N PRO A 27 5.04 26.99 -13.67
CA PRO A 27 5.61 27.49 -12.43
C PRO A 27 5.62 26.46 -11.28
N VAL A 28 4.56 25.66 -11.14
CA VAL A 28 4.47 24.65 -10.08
C VAL A 28 5.49 23.55 -10.28
N ALA A 29 5.63 23.02 -11.51
CA ALA A 29 6.63 22.01 -11.84
C ALA A 29 8.06 22.52 -11.61
N ASN A 30 8.35 23.73 -12.02
CA ASN A 30 9.66 24.37 -11.80
C ASN A 30 9.96 24.49 -10.29
N ALA A 31 8.99 24.99 -9.52
CA ALA A 31 9.15 25.17 -8.08
C ALA A 31 9.33 23.82 -7.36
N LEU A 32 8.63 22.77 -7.79
CA LEU A 32 8.75 21.42 -7.26
C LEU A 32 10.17 20.88 -7.48
N VAL A 33 10.64 20.88 -8.72
CA VAL A 33 11.99 20.42 -9.08
C VAL A 33 13.06 21.24 -8.35
N GLN A 34 12.91 22.55 -8.32
CA GLN A 34 13.83 23.42 -7.61
C GLN A 34 13.88 23.11 -6.12
N LYS A 35 12.73 22.90 -5.47
CA LYS A 35 12.65 22.57 -4.04
C LYS A 35 13.37 21.26 -3.72
N VAL A 36 13.22 20.24 -4.55
CA VAL A 36 13.90 18.95 -4.39
C VAL A 36 15.40 19.06 -4.62
N ARG A 37 15.81 19.72 -5.71
CA ARG A 37 17.24 19.84 -6.09
C ARG A 37 18.05 20.78 -5.22
N GLN A 38 17.42 21.78 -4.61
CA GLN A 38 18.08 22.76 -3.75
C GLN A 38 17.93 22.45 -2.26
N HIS A 39 17.60 21.20 -1.90
CA HIS A 39 17.59 20.83 -0.48
C HIS A 39 19.00 21.02 0.13
N PRO A 40 19.11 21.75 1.26
CA PRO A 40 20.43 22.23 1.74
C PRO A 40 21.38 21.11 2.16
N THR A 41 20.85 19.96 2.60
CA THR A 41 21.66 18.85 3.11
C THR A 41 21.54 17.56 2.30
N ARG A 42 20.42 17.36 1.58
CA ARG A 42 20.13 16.15 0.80
C ARG A 42 19.42 16.51 -0.50
N PRO A 43 20.12 17.13 -1.46
CA PRO A 43 19.52 17.47 -2.74
C PRO A 43 19.15 16.21 -3.51
N GLY A 44 17.92 16.19 -4.06
CA GLY A 44 17.47 15.12 -4.95
C GLY A 44 17.86 15.36 -6.41
N SER A 45 17.67 14.36 -7.25
CA SER A 45 18.04 14.39 -8.68
C SER A 45 16.86 14.66 -9.62
N MET A 46 15.63 14.85 -9.11
CA MET A 46 14.41 15.03 -9.90
C MET A 46 14.58 16.10 -10.97
N THR A 47 14.03 15.86 -12.15
CA THR A 47 14.04 16.76 -13.31
C THR A 47 12.62 17.11 -13.78
N LEU A 48 12.49 18.14 -14.58
CA LEU A 48 11.22 18.47 -15.26
C LEU A 48 10.78 17.34 -16.21
N GLN A 49 11.73 16.61 -16.77
CA GLN A 49 11.44 15.49 -17.65
C GLN A 49 10.79 14.33 -16.89
N ASP A 50 11.19 14.09 -15.65
CA ASP A 50 10.57 13.05 -14.81
C ASP A 50 9.09 13.38 -14.54
N LEU A 51 8.79 14.65 -14.23
CA LEU A 51 7.41 15.10 -14.07
C LEU A 51 6.60 15.00 -15.37
N ALA A 52 7.17 15.42 -16.49
CA ALA A 52 6.51 15.39 -17.79
C ALA A 52 6.21 13.95 -18.24
N ASN A 53 7.13 13.04 -18.00
CA ASN A 53 7.04 11.62 -18.38
C ASN A 53 6.15 10.80 -17.46
N TYR A 54 5.87 11.26 -16.24
CA TYR A 54 5.06 10.50 -15.30
C TYR A 54 3.68 10.20 -15.86
N LYS A 55 3.28 8.93 -15.77
CA LYS A 55 1.95 8.46 -16.18
C LYS A 55 1.41 7.53 -15.11
N ALA A 56 0.18 7.78 -14.67
CA ALA A 56 -0.55 6.82 -13.84
C ALA A 56 -0.75 5.51 -14.63
N LYS A 57 -0.55 4.38 -13.97
CA LYS A 57 -0.67 3.05 -14.57
C LYS A 57 -1.99 2.42 -14.15
N LYS A 58 -2.79 2.00 -15.14
CA LYS A 58 -3.92 1.11 -14.91
C LYS A 58 -3.37 -0.31 -14.79
N ARG A 59 -3.78 -1.03 -13.74
CA ARG A 59 -3.45 -2.44 -13.53
C ARG A 59 -4.73 -3.25 -13.38
N GLU A 60 -4.70 -4.49 -13.84
CA GLU A 60 -5.82 -5.41 -13.62
C GLU A 60 -5.87 -5.82 -12.15
N PRO A 61 -7.08 -5.92 -11.54
CA PRO A 61 -7.20 -6.29 -10.14
C PRO A 61 -6.69 -7.72 -9.90
N LEU A 62 -6.07 -7.92 -8.75
CA LEU A 62 -5.75 -9.25 -8.26
C LEU A 62 -6.98 -9.80 -7.53
N CYS A 63 -7.46 -10.95 -7.98
CA CYS A 63 -8.62 -11.63 -7.38
C CYS A 63 -8.24 -13.02 -6.88
N PHE A 64 -8.84 -13.42 -5.76
CA PHE A 64 -8.78 -14.77 -5.22
C PHE A 64 -10.10 -15.17 -4.59
N ASP A 65 -10.37 -16.47 -4.49
CA ASP A 65 -11.56 -17.00 -3.86
C ASP A 65 -11.29 -17.29 -2.38
N HIS A 66 -12.24 -16.92 -1.54
CA HIS A 66 -12.22 -17.22 -0.10
C HIS A 66 -13.53 -17.89 0.30
N THR A 67 -13.43 -19.08 0.87
CA THR A 67 -14.58 -19.80 1.42
C THR A 67 -14.66 -19.58 2.94
N VAL A 68 -15.77 -19.03 3.39
CA VAL A 68 -16.08 -18.89 4.81
C VAL A 68 -16.46 -20.26 5.36
N GLN A 69 -15.63 -20.84 6.23
CA GLN A 69 -15.77 -22.21 6.71
C GLN A 69 -17.09 -22.47 7.46
N THR A 70 -17.55 -21.49 8.25
CA THR A 70 -18.79 -21.61 9.04
C THR A 70 -20.06 -21.67 8.19
N THR A 71 -20.05 -21.11 6.98
CA THR A 71 -21.23 -21.03 6.11
C THR A 71 -21.10 -21.83 4.81
N GLY A 72 -19.87 -22.22 4.45
CA GLY A 72 -19.55 -22.83 3.17
C GLY A 72 -19.67 -21.91 1.96
N LYS A 73 -19.96 -20.61 2.18
CA LYS A 73 -20.07 -19.62 1.09
C LYS A 73 -18.69 -19.19 0.60
N THR A 74 -18.53 -19.16 -0.72
CA THR A 74 -17.33 -18.67 -1.38
C THR A 74 -17.57 -17.28 -1.91
N TYR A 75 -16.62 -16.38 -1.64
CA TYR A 75 -16.59 -15.01 -2.14
C TYR A 75 -15.34 -14.82 -2.97
N GLN A 76 -15.48 -14.13 -4.11
CA GLN A 76 -14.34 -13.62 -4.84
C GLN A 76 -13.93 -12.27 -4.25
N LEU A 77 -12.70 -12.17 -3.78
CA LEU A 77 -12.13 -10.96 -3.22
C LEU A 77 -11.14 -10.38 -4.23
N CYS A 78 -11.33 -9.12 -4.57
CA CYS A 78 -10.50 -8.41 -5.54
C CYS A 78 -9.97 -7.11 -4.95
N GLY A 79 -8.75 -6.75 -5.29
CA GLY A 79 -8.15 -5.49 -4.88
C GLY A 79 -6.93 -5.14 -5.73
N PHE A 80 -6.20 -4.12 -5.33
CA PHE A 80 -5.02 -3.71 -6.06
C PHE A 80 -3.95 -4.81 -6.09
N PRO A 81 -3.34 -5.04 -7.26
CA PRO A 81 -2.17 -5.89 -7.38
C PRO A 81 -0.91 -5.14 -6.90
N PRO A 82 0.25 -5.80 -6.84
CA PRO A 82 1.51 -5.09 -6.66
C PRO A 82 1.71 -3.93 -7.67
N PRO A 83 2.31 -2.83 -7.24
CA PRO A 83 3.10 -2.67 -6.01
C PRO A 83 2.28 -2.61 -4.71
N SER A 84 0.95 -2.45 -4.76
CA SER A 84 0.13 -2.54 -3.56
C SER A 84 0.16 -3.96 -2.97
N SER A 85 0.40 -4.06 -1.67
CA SER A 85 0.53 -5.34 -0.97
C SER A 85 -0.77 -5.84 -0.33
N GLY A 86 -1.78 -4.96 -0.19
CA GLY A 86 -2.97 -5.23 0.62
C GLY A 86 -3.74 -6.49 0.23
N THR A 87 -4.00 -6.67 -1.06
CA THR A 87 -4.75 -7.84 -1.55
C THR A 87 -4.02 -9.15 -1.28
N LEU A 88 -2.70 -9.18 -1.49
CA LEU A 88 -1.88 -10.35 -1.20
C LEU A 88 -1.82 -10.65 0.29
N ALA A 89 -1.60 -9.62 1.13
CA ALA A 89 -1.53 -9.79 2.57
C ALA A 89 -2.87 -10.30 3.14
N ILE A 90 -3.99 -9.71 2.72
CA ILE A 90 -5.33 -10.17 3.12
C ILE A 90 -5.58 -11.61 2.66
N GLY A 91 -5.25 -11.93 1.41
CA GLY A 91 -5.41 -13.27 0.88
C GLY A 91 -4.58 -14.31 1.63
N GLN A 92 -3.34 -13.99 1.96
CA GLN A 92 -2.50 -14.86 2.79
C GLN A 92 -3.07 -15.03 4.20
N MET A 93 -3.45 -13.93 4.88
CA MET A 93 -4.03 -14.01 6.22
C MET A 93 -5.28 -14.88 6.25
N LEU A 94 -6.23 -14.65 5.34
CA LEU A 94 -7.46 -15.44 5.25
C LEU A 94 -7.18 -16.92 4.94
N GLY A 95 -6.28 -17.18 4.01
CA GLY A 95 -5.90 -18.54 3.64
C GLY A 95 -5.12 -19.27 4.74
N ILE A 96 -4.27 -18.60 5.49
CA ILE A 96 -3.59 -19.15 6.67
C ILE A 96 -4.63 -19.43 7.75
N LEU A 97 -5.53 -18.48 8.06
CA LEU A 97 -6.59 -18.67 9.08
C LEU A 97 -7.50 -19.84 8.75
N ASN A 98 -7.87 -20.06 7.50
CA ASN A 98 -8.67 -21.21 7.07
C ASN A 98 -7.97 -22.57 7.30
N ASN A 99 -6.67 -22.59 7.54
CA ASN A 99 -5.91 -23.78 7.90
C ASN A 99 -5.64 -23.89 9.42
N THR A 100 -6.31 -23.07 10.23
CA THR A 100 -6.24 -23.05 11.70
C THR A 100 -7.65 -23.22 12.29
N PRO A 101 -7.78 -23.49 13.59
CA PRO A 101 -9.09 -23.51 14.25
C PRO A 101 -9.86 -22.19 14.15
N ALA A 102 -9.18 -21.05 13.94
CA ALA A 102 -9.80 -19.72 13.89
C ALA A 102 -10.92 -19.60 12.85
N GLY A 103 -10.82 -20.32 11.73
CA GLY A 103 -11.86 -20.31 10.68
C GLY A 103 -13.22 -20.81 11.13
N MET A 104 -13.29 -21.58 12.24
CA MET A 104 -14.52 -22.14 12.81
C MET A 104 -14.87 -21.58 14.19
N MET A 105 -14.06 -20.71 14.77
CA MET A 105 -14.31 -20.15 16.09
C MET A 105 -15.50 -19.18 16.05
N PRO A 106 -16.48 -19.33 16.98
CA PRO A 106 -17.58 -18.39 17.11
C PRO A 106 -17.11 -17.06 17.70
N LEU A 107 -17.90 -16.02 17.47
CA LEU A 107 -17.74 -14.77 18.22
C LEU A 107 -18.34 -14.93 19.63
N GLU A 108 -17.64 -14.41 20.63
CA GLU A 108 -18.09 -14.33 22.01
C GLU A 108 -18.70 -12.94 22.25
N GLN A 109 -20.02 -12.88 22.45
CA GLN A 109 -20.76 -11.60 22.58
C GLN A 109 -20.51 -10.61 21.42
N GLY A 110 -20.34 -11.13 20.21
CA GLY A 110 -20.06 -10.33 19.02
C GLY A 110 -18.60 -9.93 18.81
N LEU A 111 -17.68 -10.36 19.68
CA LEU A 111 -16.25 -10.08 19.62
C LEU A 111 -15.43 -11.37 19.37
N PRO A 112 -14.28 -11.27 18.71
CA PRO A 112 -13.37 -12.40 18.59
C PRO A 112 -12.75 -12.76 19.95
N SER A 113 -12.56 -14.04 20.21
CA SER A 113 -11.87 -14.52 21.41
C SER A 113 -10.37 -14.14 21.38
N SER A 114 -9.70 -14.21 22.53
CA SER A 114 -8.25 -14.00 22.63
C SER A 114 -7.46 -15.02 21.81
N GLU A 115 -7.98 -16.27 21.73
CA GLU A 115 -7.37 -17.31 20.92
C GLU A 115 -7.50 -17.01 19.42
N TRP A 116 -8.67 -16.54 18.99
CA TRP A 116 -8.86 -16.10 17.60
C TRP A 116 -7.89 -14.95 17.25
N LEU A 117 -7.75 -13.97 18.15
CA LEU A 117 -6.82 -12.86 17.97
C LEU A 117 -5.35 -13.31 17.90
N HIS A 118 -4.99 -14.36 18.65
CA HIS A 118 -3.68 -14.98 18.54
C HIS A 118 -3.44 -15.51 17.12
N PHE A 119 -4.34 -16.35 16.59
CA PHE A 119 -4.21 -16.88 15.23
C PHE A 119 -4.17 -15.75 14.19
N TYR A 120 -5.01 -14.74 14.34
CA TYR A 120 -5.05 -13.60 13.45
C TYR A 120 -3.73 -12.83 13.42
N THR A 121 -3.19 -12.51 14.58
CA THR A 121 -1.93 -11.75 14.66
C THR A 121 -0.73 -12.56 14.17
N GLU A 122 -0.70 -13.87 14.42
CA GLU A 122 0.36 -14.74 13.91
C GLU A 122 0.26 -14.91 12.37
N ALA A 123 -0.97 -15.07 11.84
CA ALA A 123 -1.18 -15.09 10.38
C ALA A 123 -0.76 -13.77 9.73
N ALA A 124 -1.05 -12.63 10.38
CA ALA A 124 -0.60 -11.32 9.92
C ALA A 124 0.93 -11.21 9.91
N ARG A 125 1.62 -11.66 10.97
CA ARG A 125 3.09 -11.68 11.01
C ARG A 125 3.69 -12.45 9.84
N LEU A 126 3.15 -13.63 9.54
CA LEU A 126 3.60 -14.45 8.43
C LEU A 126 3.37 -13.78 7.06
N ALA A 127 2.19 -13.20 6.87
CA ALA A 127 1.84 -12.49 5.63
C ALA A 127 2.72 -11.24 5.43
N PHE A 128 2.97 -10.49 6.49
CA PHE A 128 3.82 -9.30 6.42
C PHE A 128 5.31 -9.62 6.25
N ALA A 129 5.79 -10.75 6.80
CA ALA A 129 7.14 -11.22 6.51
C ALA A 129 7.31 -11.55 5.02
N ASP A 130 6.32 -12.21 4.41
CA ASP A 130 6.32 -12.48 2.98
C ASP A 130 6.17 -11.20 2.15
N ARG A 131 5.30 -10.27 2.57
CA ARG A 131 5.18 -8.95 1.97
C ARG A 131 6.53 -8.25 1.88
N GLY A 132 7.21 -8.13 3.01
CA GLY A 132 8.50 -7.42 3.08
C GLY A 132 9.63 -8.08 2.28
N GLN A 133 9.50 -9.37 1.93
CA GLN A 133 10.50 -10.08 1.14
C GLN A 133 10.20 -10.09 -0.35
N PHE A 134 8.92 -10.15 -0.74
CA PHE A 134 8.56 -10.49 -2.12
C PHE A 134 7.80 -9.39 -2.85
N VAL A 135 7.03 -8.53 -2.17
CA VAL A 135 6.18 -7.54 -2.85
C VAL A 135 6.97 -6.29 -3.19
N GLY A 136 6.94 -5.92 -4.45
CA GLY A 136 7.57 -4.72 -4.98
C GLY A 136 6.90 -4.28 -6.28
N ASP A 137 7.44 -3.26 -6.95
CA ASP A 137 6.89 -2.78 -8.21
C ASP A 137 7.16 -3.78 -9.34
N PRO A 138 6.12 -4.37 -9.96
CA PRO A 138 6.25 -5.36 -11.03
C PRO A 138 6.90 -4.82 -12.30
N ASP A 139 7.10 -3.51 -12.41
CA ASP A 139 7.85 -2.93 -13.52
C ASP A 139 9.36 -3.10 -13.34
N PHE A 140 9.81 -3.41 -12.12
CA PHE A 140 11.23 -3.55 -11.77
C PHE A 140 11.56 -4.92 -11.18
N VAL A 141 10.60 -5.60 -10.54
CA VAL A 141 10.81 -6.90 -9.91
C VAL A 141 9.82 -7.94 -10.42
N GLN A 142 10.27 -9.16 -10.55
CA GLN A 142 9.41 -10.29 -10.94
C GLN A 142 8.72 -10.89 -9.71
N ALA A 143 7.49 -11.35 -9.91
CA ALA A 143 6.79 -12.11 -8.88
C ALA A 143 7.51 -13.42 -8.54
N PRO A 144 7.38 -13.95 -7.31
CA PRO A 144 7.85 -15.30 -6.98
C PRO A 144 7.29 -16.34 -7.96
N GLY A 145 8.19 -17.09 -8.63
CA GLY A 145 7.77 -18.05 -9.66
C GLY A 145 7.09 -17.45 -10.90
N GLY A 146 7.17 -16.12 -11.08
CA GLY A 146 6.56 -15.41 -12.21
C GLY A 146 5.10 -15.03 -12.03
N ASP A 147 4.46 -15.41 -10.91
CA ASP A 147 3.06 -15.07 -10.60
C ASP A 147 2.88 -14.76 -9.11
N TRP A 148 2.32 -13.59 -8.80
CA TRP A 148 1.99 -13.17 -7.43
C TRP A 148 1.04 -14.16 -6.71
N LYS A 149 0.21 -14.90 -7.46
CA LYS A 149 -0.70 -15.90 -6.91
C LYS A 149 0.01 -17.10 -6.29
N THR A 150 1.30 -17.29 -6.53
CA THR A 150 2.09 -18.31 -5.83
C THR A 150 2.07 -18.10 -4.32
N MET A 151 2.02 -16.83 -3.88
CA MET A 151 1.89 -16.46 -2.47
C MET A 151 0.53 -16.83 -1.86
N LEU A 152 -0.48 -17.08 -2.69
CA LEU A 152 -1.84 -17.48 -2.31
C LEU A 152 -2.12 -18.97 -2.56
N HIS A 153 -1.10 -19.73 -2.99
CA HIS A 153 -1.29 -21.15 -3.32
C HIS A 153 -1.68 -21.95 -2.06
N PRO A 154 -2.75 -22.78 -2.10
CA PRO A 154 -3.27 -23.47 -0.92
C PRO A 154 -2.23 -24.28 -0.14
N ALA A 155 -1.35 -25.00 -0.86
CA ALA A 155 -0.29 -25.78 -0.22
C ALA A 155 0.70 -24.89 0.54
N TYR A 156 1.06 -23.72 -0.04
CA TYR A 156 1.91 -22.76 0.63
C TYR A 156 1.25 -22.18 1.89
N LEU A 157 0.00 -21.75 1.78
CA LEU A 157 -0.75 -21.21 2.92
C LEU A 157 -0.91 -22.24 4.06
N LYS A 158 -1.13 -23.50 3.70
CA LYS A 158 -1.15 -24.60 4.67
C LYS A 158 0.21 -24.81 5.34
N GLN A 159 1.30 -24.74 4.59
CA GLN A 159 2.65 -24.79 5.15
C GLN A 159 2.90 -23.65 6.14
N ARG A 160 2.50 -22.43 5.77
CA ARG A 160 2.64 -21.25 6.64
C ARG A 160 1.83 -21.36 7.91
N SER A 161 0.58 -21.86 7.84
CA SER A 161 -0.27 -22.04 9.02
C SER A 161 0.32 -23.01 10.03
N GLY A 162 1.07 -24.02 9.59
CA GLY A 162 1.76 -24.98 10.45
C GLY A 162 2.87 -24.38 11.31
N LEU A 163 3.26 -23.12 11.09
CA LEU A 163 4.23 -22.42 11.91
C LEU A 163 3.60 -21.73 13.13
N ILE A 164 2.28 -21.62 13.18
CA ILE A 164 1.56 -20.99 14.29
C ILE A 164 1.48 -21.97 15.45
N GLY A 165 2.19 -21.68 16.53
CA GLY A 165 2.15 -22.43 17.79
C GLY A 165 1.25 -21.75 18.83
N SER A 166 1.30 -22.25 20.06
CA SER A 166 0.56 -21.68 21.21
C SER A 166 1.18 -20.40 21.77
N GLN A 167 2.41 -20.11 21.38
CA GLN A 167 3.13 -18.90 21.79
C GLN A 167 3.34 -17.99 20.59
N SER A 168 3.38 -16.66 20.82
CA SER A 168 3.71 -15.72 19.77
C SER A 168 5.09 -16.00 19.20
N MET A 169 5.18 -16.04 17.86
CA MET A 169 6.47 -16.16 17.17
C MET A 169 7.31 -14.87 17.24
N LYS A 170 6.74 -13.78 17.74
CA LYS A 170 7.36 -12.45 17.85
C LYS A 170 7.81 -11.89 16.50
N ILE A 171 8.78 -12.54 15.86
CA ILE A 171 9.29 -12.18 14.53
C ILE A 171 9.08 -13.36 13.60
N ALA A 172 8.29 -13.16 12.56
CA ALA A 172 8.09 -14.14 11.49
C ALA A 172 9.22 -14.02 10.46
N GLN A 173 9.62 -15.16 9.89
CA GLN A 173 10.54 -15.20 8.76
C GLN A 173 9.72 -15.35 7.46
N PRO A 174 10.18 -14.76 6.35
CA PRO A 174 9.56 -14.98 5.05
C PRO A 174 9.63 -16.45 4.66
N GLY A 175 8.62 -16.91 3.94
CA GLY A 175 8.56 -18.27 3.41
C GLY A 175 9.25 -18.40 2.05
N ASN A 176 8.83 -19.43 1.30
CA ASN A 176 9.29 -19.65 -0.07
C ASN A 176 8.11 -20.08 -0.96
N PRO A 177 7.28 -19.14 -1.43
CA PRO A 177 6.04 -19.47 -2.13
C PRO A 177 6.25 -20.17 -3.46
N ALA A 178 7.39 -19.97 -4.11
CA ALA A 178 7.71 -20.57 -5.42
C ALA A 178 8.60 -21.80 -5.33
N GLY A 179 9.06 -22.19 -4.13
CA GLY A 179 10.03 -23.28 -3.96
C GLY A 179 11.44 -22.99 -4.48
N THR A 180 11.68 -21.78 -4.97
CA THR A 180 12.95 -21.34 -5.52
C THR A 180 13.60 -20.30 -4.64
N LYS A 181 14.94 -20.22 -4.63
CA LYS A 181 15.61 -19.13 -3.92
C LYS A 181 15.28 -17.80 -4.58
N SER A 182 14.78 -16.86 -3.79
CA SER A 182 14.55 -15.49 -4.21
C SER A 182 15.84 -14.68 -4.11
N ALA A 183 16.10 -13.85 -5.12
CA ALA A 183 17.22 -12.90 -5.13
C ALA A 183 16.84 -11.52 -4.55
N TYR A 184 15.65 -11.40 -3.96
CA TYR A 184 15.15 -10.11 -3.45
C TYR A 184 15.80 -9.74 -2.13
N ALA A 185 16.17 -8.47 -2.01
CA ALA A 185 16.51 -7.88 -0.71
C ALA A 185 15.22 -7.68 0.10
N PRO A 186 15.23 -7.94 1.41
CA PRO A 186 14.09 -7.62 2.26
C PRO A 186 13.92 -6.10 2.34
N MET A 187 12.65 -5.64 2.37
CA MET A 187 12.34 -4.25 2.63
C MET A 187 12.87 -3.86 4.02
N PRO A 188 13.59 -2.74 4.15
CA PRO A 188 13.99 -2.24 5.45
C PRO A 188 12.79 -2.00 6.37
N ALA A 189 12.98 -2.14 7.68
CA ALA A 189 11.95 -1.76 8.64
C ALA A 189 11.65 -0.26 8.50
N GLN A 190 10.38 0.09 8.33
CA GLN A 190 9.91 1.46 8.20
C GLN A 190 8.88 1.76 9.27
N GLU A 191 8.90 3.00 9.76
CA GLU A 191 7.84 3.51 10.62
C GLU A 191 6.70 3.99 9.73
N GLU A 192 5.52 3.38 9.87
CA GLU A 192 4.30 3.81 9.17
C GLU A 192 3.65 4.95 9.95
N TYR A 193 3.44 6.10 9.28
CA TYR A 193 2.91 7.31 9.90
C TYR A 193 1.43 7.58 9.61
N GLY A 194 0.84 6.81 8.74
CA GLY A 194 -0.58 6.90 8.42
C GLY A 194 -0.88 7.34 6.99
N THR A 195 -2.11 7.08 6.60
CA THR A 195 -2.63 7.22 5.26
C THR A 195 -4.11 7.56 5.35
N SER A 196 -4.67 8.22 4.34
CA SER A 196 -6.11 8.46 4.24
C SER A 196 -6.75 7.52 3.23
N HIS A 197 -7.91 6.97 3.58
CA HIS A 197 -8.70 6.14 2.70
C HIS A 197 -10.13 6.68 2.58
N ILE A 198 -10.66 6.72 1.37
CA ILE A 198 -12.00 7.21 1.06
C ILE A 198 -12.74 6.12 0.29
N SER A 199 -13.91 5.73 0.78
CA SER A 199 -14.83 4.84 0.07
C SER A 199 -16.13 5.59 -0.20
N VAL A 200 -16.59 5.58 -1.45
CA VAL A 200 -17.81 6.24 -1.90
C VAL A 200 -18.63 5.26 -2.72
N ILE A 201 -19.93 5.21 -2.45
CA ILE A 201 -20.91 4.50 -3.29
C ILE A 201 -21.98 5.53 -3.65
N ASP A 202 -22.27 5.69 -4.93
CA ASP A 202 -23.33 6.57 -5.40
C ASP A 202 -24.71 5.87 -5.44
N LYS A 203 -25.75 6.64 -5.78
CA LYS A 203 -27.13 6.13 -5.87
C LYS A 203 -27.33 5.07 -6.95
N ASP A 204 -26.46 5.01 -7.92
CA ASP A 204 -26.53 4.07 -9.05
C ASP A 204 -25.70 2.80 -8.80
N GLY A 205 -25.04 2.71 -7.60
CA GLY A 205 -24.21 1.58 -7.20
C GLY A 205 -22.77 1.65 -7.69
N ASN A 206 -22.34 2.74 -8.32
CA ASN A 206 -20.94 2.93 -8.65
C ASN A 206 -20.13 3.12 -7.36
N ALA A 207 -19.01 2.41 -7.26
CA ALA A 207 -18.16 2.44 -6.08
C ALA A 207 -16.76 2.91 -6.43
N VAL A 208 -16.19 3.76 -5.54
CA VAL A 208 -14.79 4.20 -5.58
C VAL A 208 -14.18 3.94 -4.22
N ALA A 209 -13.02 3.30 -4.21
CA ALA A 209 -12.15 3.20 -3.05
C ALA A 209 -10.80 3.81 -3.43
N MET A 210 -10.37 4.84 -2.68
CA MET A 210 -9.15 5.59 -2.96
C MET A 210 -8.31 5.70 -1.69
N THR A 211 -7.07 5.24 -1.78
CA THR A 211 -6.05 5.49 -0.78
C THR A 211 -5.14 6.61 -1.26
N THR A 212 -4.89 7.60 -0.41
CA THR A 212 -4.01 8.72 -0.72
C THR A 212 -3.16 9.05 0.50
N THR A 213 -1.89 9.30 0.28
CA THR A 213 -0.93 9.56 1.35
C THR A 213 0.20 10.46 0.86
N ILE A 214 0.87 11.08 1.80
CA ILE A 214 2.21 11.67 1.62
C ILE A 214 3.23 10.97 2.53
N GLU A 215 2.84 9.79 3.06
CA GLU A 215 3.50 8.90 4.02
C GLU A 215 3.60 9.55 5.41
N ALA A 216 4.67 10.26 5.76
CA ALA A 216 4.76 10.96 7.04
C ALA A 216 3.75 12.11 7.15
N VAL A 217 3.33 12.48 8.37
CA VAL A 217 2.30 13.52 8.63
C VAL A 217 2.54 14.82 7.85
N PHE A 218 3.80 15.20 7.67
CA PHE A 218 4.23 16.36 6.88
C PHE A 218 5.07 15.97 5.67
N GLY A 219 4.98 14.73 5.21
CA GLY A 219 5.74 14.18 4.09
C GLY A 219 7.24 14.41 4.27
N SER A 220 7.90 14.81 3.21
CA SER A 220 9.33 15.19 3.23
C SER A 220 9.62 16.50 3.98
N ARG A 221 8.60 17.19 4.54
CA ARG A 221 8.68 18.53 5.15
C ARG A 221 9.09 19.63 4.20
N LEU A 222 9.05 19.38 2.91
CA LEU A 222 9.31 20.35 1.86
C LEU A 222 7.99 20.94 1.36
N MET A 223 7.80 22.23 1.58
CA MET A 223 6.64 22.94 1.04
C MET A 223 6.98 23.59 -0.29
N VAL A 224 6.17 23.31 -1.30
CA VAL A 224 6.24 23.90 -2.62
C VAL A 224 5.31 25.09 -2.72
N ASN A 225 5.85 26.21 -3.19
CA ASN A 225 5.13 27.43 -3.56
C ASN A 225 5.60 27.83 -4.96
N SER A 226 4.68 28.16 -5.86
CA SER A 226 4.99 28.48 -7.26
C SER A 226 5.70 29.82 -7.47
N GLY A 227 5.92 30.59 -6.39
CA GLY A 227 6.61 31.89 -6.49
C GLY A 227 5.74 33.04 -7.05
N GLN A 228 4.42 32.87 -7.12
CA GLN A 228 3.47 33.85 -7.64
C GLN A 228 2.99 34.88 -6.59
N GLY A 229 3.77 35.10 -5.53
CA GLY A 229 3.46 36.07 -4.49
C GLY A 229 2.35 35.71 -3.52
N ARG A 230 1.77 34.49 -3.62
CA ARG A 230 0.75 33.99 -2.70
C ARG A 230 1.39 33.23 -1.53
N GLN A 231 0.75 33.30 -0.37
CA GLN A 231 1.18 32.55 0.82
C GLN A 231 0.70 31.10 0.77
N GLY A 232 1.45 30.19 1.42
CA GLY A 232 1.12 28.77 1.56
C GLY A 232 1.79 27.93 0.47
N GLY A 233 1.14 26.84 0.12
CA GLY A 233 1.63 25.82 -0.81
C GLY A 233 1.15 24.44 -0.44
N PHE A 234 1.84 23.41 -0.91
CA PHE A 234 1.59 22.02 -0.54
C PHE A 234 2.89 21.29 -0.19
N LEU A 235 2.76 20.27 0.65
CA LEU A 235 3.89 19.45 1.07
C LEU A 235 4.17 18.34 0.05
N LEU A 236 5.44 18.03 -0.14
CA LEU A 236 5.88 16.87 -0.92
C LEU A 236 5.86 15.62 -0.05
N ASN A 237 5.53 14.50 -0.67
CA ASN A 237 5.58 13.18 -0.03
C ASN A 237 7.03 12.74 0.24
N ASN A 238 7.17 11.67 1.03
CA ASN A 238 8.42 10.94 1.25
C ASN A 238 8.25 9.43 0.96
N GLU A 239 7.41 9.09 -0.02
CA GLU A 239 7.00 7.73 -0.40
C GLU A 239 8.08 6.87 -1.06
N LEU A 240 9.25 7.44 -1.39
CA LEU A 240 10.31 6.72 -2.10
C LEU A 240 10.84 5.48 -1.34
N THR A 241 10.52 5.38 -0.06
CA THR A 241 10.97 4.31 0.82
C THR A 241 10.01 3.13 0.93
N ASP A 242 8.87 3.16 0.23
CA ASP A 242 7.84 2.12 0.31
C ASP A 242 8.15 0.85 -0.52
N PHE A 243 9.27 0.83 -1.24
CA PHE A 243 9.68 -0.25 -2.14
C PHE A 243 11.17 -0.58 -2.00
#